data_ac30202192563c280bb41f100f777a80
#
_entry.id   ac30202192563c280bb41f100f777a80
#
_cell.length_a   1.000
_cell.length_b   1.000
_cell.length_c   1.000
_cell.angle_alpha   90.00
_cell.angle_beta   90.00
_cell.angle_gamma   90.00
#
_symmetry.space_group_name_H-M   'P 1'
#
loop_
_entity.id
_entity.type
_entity.pdbx_description
1 polymer ?
#
loop_
_entity_poly.entity_id
_entity_poly.type
_entity_poly.pdbx_seq_one_letter_code
_entity_poly.pdbx_strand_id
1 'polypeptide(L)'
;MALDKKSGYRKNFSLGVTFIVLISILFILSLFLAFNYSKKSIENDFVSEKVNVLEQSIKPYNDFFQNKMPEISYYSGFLDSSTAAKFVDTVMLKYPFISKVTFYDTEVKNVPVKDGINANHLGIGPKSIFQFGKGVKPDSVKLYSEDDTRSFNVGSDFNAIAIKLATFVEDLDTASVPTQEELFTNFSIVNSNENKITYLNIPRREDLRAYKDMIRRKLNPAPVYQQDVLVFNLDAHKIKIINTRPLLYQTIRIEPLTYDPIDTSDESINTEIALPGAFSDFKLYLISSKSYIKKEIFIYFMPIALVLLLVYGVLLLVAFLIYRNLNINRKMFKLQYDFVNNLTHEFKTPVSVIKIAGNNIKSATTLSQREQQLYGKILDEEADKLNGLMNKLLAFTQIENKAIKLNQEEVNIVDFIESTIESHTLKHPDFKITYEVVGFKTFITDPVLLGSLFDNLAENAYKYSKPEQKKLHISAKLIKGVLVFRFADKGIGIASSELNNIFKKFFRIQNEYNQMGSVGLGLAFCKELVNFMEGEISVKSKVGSGTEFKIVLPYNS
;
A
#
# COMPACT_ATOMS: atom_id res chain seq x y z
N MET A 1 -36.78 20.17 28.40
CA MET A 1 -36.16 20.42 27.06
C MET A 1 -34.66 20.63 27.05
N ALA A 2 -33.98 21.02 28.16
CA ALA A 2 -32.52 21.15 28.24
C ALA A 2 -31.76 19.82 28.44
N LEU A 3 -32.39 18.79 28.99
CA LEU A 3 -31.85 17.48 29.28
C LEU A 3 -31.64 16.61 28.00
N ASP A 4 -32.48 16.83 26.96
CA ASP A 4 -32.44 16.07 25.72
C ASP A 4 -31.30 16.52 24.77
N LYS A 5 -30.86 17.79 24.87
CA LYS A 5 -29.76 18.34 24.07
C LYS A 5 -28.38 17.78 24.45
N LYS A 6 -28.14 17.43 25.74
CA LYS A 6 -26.91 16.79 26.22
C LYS A 6 -26.83 15.31 25.80
N SER A 7 -27.96 14.62 25.68
CA SER A 7 -28.07 13.22 25.30
C SER A 7 -27.58 12.97 23.86
N GLY A 8 -28.02 13.77 22.89
CA GLY A 8 -27.63 13.61 21.49
C GLY A 8 -26.14 13.90 21.19
N TYR A 9 -25.51 14.82 21.94
CA TYR A 9 -24.07 15.08 21.82
C TYR A 9 -23.25 13.89 22.35
N ARG A 10 -23.65 13.32 23.49
CA ARG A 10 -23.02 12.12 24.07
C ARG A 10 -23.15 10.91 23.15
N LYS A 11 -24.30 10.70 22.50
CA LYS A 11 -24.52 9.56 21.58
C LYS A 11 -23.59 9.55 20.38
N ASN A 12 -23.46 10.68 19.66
CA ASN A 12 -22.61 10.72 18.46
C ASN A 12 -21.12 10.79 18.80
N PHE A 13 -20.76 11.40 19.94
CA PHE A 13 -19.39 11.33 20.45
C PHE A 13 -19.02 9.88 20.82
N SER A 14 -19.91 9.20 21.55
CA SER A 14 -19.74 7.79 21.88
C SER A 14 -19.61 6.92 20.63
N LEU A 15 -20.47 7.10 19.61
CA LEU A 15 -20.38 6.37 18.34
C LEU A 15 -19.05 6.61 17.62
N GLY A 16 -18.58 7.86 17.58
CA GLY A 16 -17.29 8.20 16.98
C GLY A 16 -16.11 7.54 17.71
N VAL A 17 -16.13 7.58 19.05
CA VAL A 17 -15.11 6.92 19.88
C VAL A 17 -15.16 5.40 19.70
N THR A 18 -16.35 4.78 19.71
CA THR A 18 -16.50 3.33 19.48
C THR A 18 -15.98 2.94 18.11
N PHE A 19 -16.24 3.72 17.08
CA PHE A 19 -15.73 3.48 15.73
C PHE A 19 -14.19 3.54 15.66
N ILE A 20 -13.58 4.56 16.28
CA ILE A 20 -12.12 4.68 16.35
C ILE A 20 -11.50 3.51 17.11
N VAL A 21 -12.09 3.11 18.24
CA VAL A 21 -11.62 1.95 19.03
C VAL A 21 -11.72 0.67 18.19
N LEU A 22 -12.82 0.44 17.49
CA LEU A 22 -13.01 -0.74 16.64
C LEU A 22 -11.95 -0.81 15.53
N ILE A 23 -11.73 0.30 14.81
CA ILE A 23 -10.71 0.36 13.76
C ILE A 23 -9.31 0.12 14.34
N SER A 24 -9.02 0.66 15.52
CA SER A 24 -7.71 0.45 16.18
C SER A 24 -7.50 -1.00 16.59
N ILE A 25 -8.53 -1.68 17.09
CA ILE A 25 -8.47 -3.11 17.41
C ILE A 25 -8.24 -3.93 16.13
N LEU A 26 -8.99 -3.65 15.05
CA LEU A 26 -8.81 -4.31 13.76
C LEU A 26 -7.41 -4.08 13.18
N PHE A 27 -6.87 -2.88 13.31
CA PHE A 27 -5.50 -2.56 12.88
C PHE A 27 -4.46 -3.38 13.64
N ILE A 28 -4.56 -3.45 14.98
CA ILE A 28 -3.64 -4.25 15.81
C ILE A 28 -3.74 -5.73 15.45
N LEU A 29 -4.97 -6.25 15.27
CA LEU A 29 -5.19 -7.63 14.85
C LEU A 29 -4.57 -7.91 13.47
N SER A 30 -4.74 -7.00 12.52
CA SER A 30 -4.16 -7.12 11.18
C SER A 30 -2.63 -7.12 11.20
N LEU A 31 -2.00 -6.29 12.04
CA LEU A 31 -0.55 -6.29 12.23
C LEU A 31 -0.06 -7.62 12.84
N PHE A 32 -0.78 -8.14 13.83
CA PHE A 32 -0.45 -9.42 14.44
C PHE A 32 -0.55 -10.58 13.44
N LEU A 33 -1.61 -10.61 12.64
CA LEU A 33 -1.78 -11.62 11.59
C LEU A 33 -0.72 -11.50 10.50
N ALA A 34 -0.40 -10.28 10.06
CA ALA A 34 0.64 -10.03 9.07
C ALA A 34 2.02 -10.46 9.56
N PHE A 35 2.34 -10.19 10.83
CA PHE A 35 3.60 -10.65 11.43
C PHE A 35 3.69 -12.18 11.50
N ASN A 36 2.62 -12.85 11.95
CA ASN A 36 2.58 -14.32 12.02
C ASN A 36 2.65 -14.95 10.61
N TYR A 37 2.00 -14.36 9.63
CA TYR A 37 2.12 -14.78 8.24
C TYR A 37 3.56 -14.67 7.73
N SER A 38 4.18 -13.49 7.92
CA SER A 38 5.57 -13.24 7.52
C SER A 38 6.55 -14.22 8.18
N LYS A 39 6.35 -14.47 9.49
CA LYS A 39 7.14 -15.44 10.25
C LYS A 39 7.01 -16.85 9.65
N LYS A 40 5.78 -17.32 9.46
CA LYS A 40 5.52 -18.66 8.91
C LYS A 40 6.04 -18.82 7.48
N SER A 41 5.94 -17.77 6.66
CA SER A 41 6.47 -17.76 5.29
C SER A 41 7.99 -17.95 5.31
N ILE A 42 8.73 -17.15 6.08
CA ILE A 42 10.19 -17.24 6.16
C ILE A 42 10.65 -18.58 6.77
N GLU A 43 9.95 -19.10 7.79
CA GLU A 43 10.24 -20.42 8.37
C GLU A 43 10.01 -21.55 7.36
N ASN A 44 8.97 -21.48 6.53
CA ASN A 44 8.72 -22.44 5.46
C ASN A 44 9.80 -22.33 4.37
N ASP A 45 10.16 -21.12 3.95
CA ASP A 45 11.20 -20.89 2.96
C ASP A 45 12.55 -21.42 3.46
N PHE A 46 12.86 -21.26 4.75
CA PHE A 46 14.07 -21.81 5.36
C PHE A 46 14.15 -23.34 5.23
N VAL A 47 13.03 -24.02 5.31
CA VAL A 47 12.99 -25.49 5.19
C VAL A 47 12.97 -25.94 3.72
N SER A 48 12.30 -25.22 2.83
CA SER A 48 12.08 -25.65 1.44
C SER A 48 13.22 -25.25 0.49
N GLU A 49 13.82 -24.07 0.66
CA GLU A 49 14.83 -23.53 -0.27
C GLU A 49 16.18 -24.29 -0.24
N LYS A 50 16.39 -25.17 0.74
CA LYS A 50 17.55 -26.08 0.77
C LYS A 50 17.66 -26.93 -0.49
N VAL A 51 16.51 -27.27 -1.12
CA VAL A 51 16.49 -28.06 -2.35
C VAL A 51 17.15 -27.30 -3.50
N ASN A 52 16.88 -26.00 -3.63
CA ASN A 52 17.48 -25.15 -4.65
C ASN A 52 18.99 -25.00 -4.43
N VAL A 53 19.43 -24.89 -3.17
CA VAL A 53 20.87 -24.85 -2.83
C VAL A 53 21.55 -26.18 -3.22
N LEU A 54 20.92 -27.30 -2.90
CA LEU A 54 21.41 -28.61 -3.28
C LEU A 54 21.54 -28.73 -4.80
N GLU A 55 20.47 -28.43 -5.53
CA GLU A 55 20.41 -28.58 -6.98
C GLU A 55 21.53 -27.80 -7.68
N GLN A 56 21.72 -26.54 -7.29
CA GLN A 56 22.77 -25.70 -7.86
C GLN A 56 24.18 -26.16 -7.48
N SER A 57 24.35 -26.64 -6.24
CA SER A 57 25.66 -27.11 -5.75
C SER A 57 26.06 -28.46 -6.34
N ILE A 58 25.09 -29.35 -6.60
CA ILE A 58 25.32 -30.69 -7.17
C ILE A 58 25.36 -30.71 -8.72
N LYS A 59 24.95 -29.61 -9.37
CA LYS A 59 24.93 -29.52 -10.83
C LYS A 59 26.26 -29.94 -11.51
N PRO A 60 27.45 -29.55 -10.99
CA PRO A 60 28.71 -30.02 -11.57
C PRO A 60 28.94 -31.54 -11.45
N TYR A 61 28.46 -32.16 -10.37
CA TYR A 61 28.47 -33.61 -10.21
C TYR A 61 27.55 -34.31 -11.24
N ASN A 62 26.35 -33.80 -11.42
CA ASN A 62 25.44 -34.33 -12.42
C ASN A 62 25.99 -34.18 -13.85
N ASP A 63 26.63 -33.02 -14.16
CA ASP A 63 27.28 -32.80 -15.45
C ASP A 63 28.43 -33.78 -15.66
N PHE A 64 29.24 -34.02 -14.63
CA PHE A 64 30.31 -35.03 -14.70
C PHE A 64 29.72 -36.43 -14.97
N PHE A 65 28.76 -36.84 -14.13
CA PHE A 65 28.22 -38.19 -14.17
C PHE A 65 27.44 -38.50 -15.47
N GLN A 66 26.60 -37.55 -15.91
CA GLN A 66 25.71 -37.78 -17.06
C GLN A 66 26.33 -37.47 -18.42
N ASN A 67 27.26 -36.52 -18.46
CA ASN A 67 27.81 -36.02 -19.72
C ASN A 67 29.29 -36.33 -19.89
N LYS A 68 30.14 -36.00 -18.90
CA LYS A 68 31.60 -36.06 -19.07
C LYS A 68 32.14 -37.49 -18.94
N MET A 69 31.63 -38.27 -18.01
CA MET A 69 32.09 -39.64 -17.82
C MET A 69 31.75 -40.54 -19.02
N PRO A 70 30.49 -40.50 -19.59
CA PRO A 70 30.19 -41.26 -20.79
C PRO A 70 30.95 -40.84 -22.04
N GLU A 71 31.50 -39.63 -22.09
CA GLU A 71 32.28 -39.13 -23.22
C GLU A 71 33.46 -40.05 -23.55
N ILE A 72 33.99 -40.80 -22.56
CA ILE A 72 35.06 -41.81 -22.76
C ILE A 72 34.65 -42.82 -23.81
N SER A 73 33.38 -43.26 -23.82
CA SER A 73 32.86 -44.25 -24.73
C SER A 73 32.69 -43.77 -26.18
N TYR A 74 32.78 -42.45 -26.42
CA TYR A 74 32.70 -41.86 -27.77
C TYR A 74 34.07 -41.73 -28.45
N TYR A 75 35.18 -42.00 -27.76
CA TYR A 75 36.48 -42.04 -28.39
C TYR A 75 36.57 -43.21 -29.36
N SER A 76 37.10 -42.97 -30.54
CA SER A 76 37.22 -43.97 -31.61
C SER A 76 38.29 -45.06 -31.37
N GLY A 77 38.71 -45.24 -30.14
CA GLY A 77 39.70 -46.20 -29.70
C GLY A 77 39.75 -46.32 -28.19
N PHE A 78 40.64 -47.16 -27.67
CA PHE A 78 40.89 -47.29 -26.26
C PHE A 78 41.91 -46.22 -25.83
N LEU A 79 41.84 -45.80 -24.58
CA LEU A 79 42.77 -44.83 -24.03
C LEU A 79 44.12 -45.48 -23.79
N ASP A 80 45.22 -44.92 -24.35
CA ASP A 80 46.56 -45.20 -23.87
C ASP A 80 46.89 -44.36 -22.64
N SER A 81 47.97 -44.59 -21.97
CA SER A 81 48.36 -43.89 -20.77
C SER A 81 48.47 -42.38 -20.97
N SER A 82 48.81 -41.92 -22.17
CA SER A 82 48.99 -40.48 -22.46
C SER A 82 47.64 -39.80 -22.76
N THR A 83 46.74 -40.44 -23.44
CA THR A 83 45.39 -39.95 -23.71
C THR A 83 44.54 -40.00 -22.44
N ALA A 84 44.68 -41.04 -21.61
CA ALA A 84 44.08 -41.12 -20.29
C ALA A 84 44.56 -39.97 -19.38
N ALA A 85 45.84 -39.65 -19.37
CA ALA A 85 46.36 -38.53 -18.62
C ALA A 85 45.71 -37.19 -19.02
N LYS A 86 45.64 -36.88 -20.33
CA LYS A 86 45.00 -35.66 -20.84
C LYS A 86 43.50 -35.61 -20.50
N PHE A 87 42.80 -36.71 -20.60
CA PHE A 87 41.40 -36.81 -20.21
C PHE A 87 41.23 -36.51 -18.72
N VAL A 88 42.01 -37.18 -17.86
CA VAL A 88 41.97 -37.01 -16.41
C VAL A 88 42.30 -35.59 -16.00
N ASP A 89 43.33 -34.97 -16.60
CA ASP A 89 43.67 -33.56 -16.32
C ASP A 89 42.53 -32.62 -16.63
N THR A 90 41.84 -32.81 -17.77
CA THR A 90 40.67 -32.02 -18.13
C THR A 90 39.52 -32.20 -17.12
N VAL A 91 39.30 -33.43 -16.67
CA VAL A 91 38.26 -33.77 -15.69
C VAL A 91 38.58 -33.17 -14.33
N MET A 92 39.83 -33.34 -13.84
CA MET A 92 40.22 -32.84 -12.53
C MET A 92 40.30 -31.30 -12.45
N LEU A 93 40.53 -30.63 -13.57
CA LEU A 93 40.46 -29.15 -13.66
C LEU A 93 39.04 -28.66 -13.60
N LYS A 94 38.12 -29.30 -14.34
CA LYS A 94 36.73 -28.90 -14.42
C LYS A 94 35.93 -29.29 -13.18
N TYR A 95 36.24 -30.42 -12.54
CA TYR A 95 35.52 -31.01 -11.42
C TYR A 95 36.41 -31.16 -10.19
N PRO A 96 36.54 -30.12 -9.35
CA PRO A 96 37.48 -30.11 -8.20
C PRO A 96 37.23 -31.20 -7.17
N PHE A 97 35.99 -31.72 -7.10
CA PHE A 97 35.60 -32.81 -6.19
C PHE A 97 36.21 -34.17 -6.59
N ILE A 98 36.77 -34.31 -7.77
CA ILE A 98 37.55 -35.51 -8.14
C ILE A 98 38.94 -35.35 -7.58
N SER A 99 39.29 -36.22 -6.64
CA SER A 99 40.57 -36.16 -5.92
C SER A 99 41.67 -37.00 -6.55
N LYS A 100 41.29 -38.15 -7.14
CA LYS A 100 42.19 -39.14 -7.68
C LYS A 100 41.45 -39.96 -8.74
N VAL A 101 42.16 -40.37 -9.79
CA VAL A 101 41.64 -41.28 -10.80
C VAL A 101 42.63 -42.43 -10.99
N THR A 102 42.11 -43.67 -10.98
CA THR A 102 42.89 -44.86 -11.31
C THR A 102 42.39 -45.40 -12.66
N PHE A 103 43.30 -45.51 -13.60
CA PHE A 103 43.07 -46.01 -14.94
C PHE A 103 43.66 -47.40 -15.06
N TYR A 104 42.84 -48.34 -15.49
CA TYR A 104 43.20 -49.71 -15.78
C TYR A 104 43.09 -49.92 -17.31
N ASP A 105 44.28 -50.01 -17.95
CA ASP A 105 44.39 -50.52 -19.32
C ASP A 105 44.14 -52.04 -19.26
N THR A 106 42.96 -52.45 -19.71
CA THR A 106 42.40 -53.80 -19.42
C THR A 106 42.30 -54.61 -20.70
N GLU A 107 42.58 -55.90 -20.62
CA GLU A 107 42.42 -56.85 -21.70
C GLU A 107 41.33 -57.87 -21.35
N VAL A 108 40.53 -58.23 -22.38
CA VAL A 108 39.56 -59.32 -22.32
C VAL A 108 40.03 -60.45 -23.26
N LYS A 109 40.27 -61.61 -22.66
CA LYS A 109 40.86 -62.81 -23.34
C LYS A 109 39.96 -64.02 -23.08
N ASN A 110 40.04 -65.08 -23.91
CA ASN A 110 39.42 -66.37 -23.64
C ASN A 110 40.35 -67.35 -22.91
N VAL A 111 41.45 -66.89 -22.41
CA VAL A 111 42.40 -67.61 -21.57
C VAL A 111 42.47 -66.99 -20.19
N PRO A 112 42.78 -67.80 -19.16
CA PRO A 112 42.90 -67.27 -17.81
C PRO A 112 43.95 -66.18 -17.71
N VAL A 113 43.61 -65.10 -16.99
CA VAL A 113 44.52 -64.02 -16.63
C VAL A 113 45.10 -64.23 -15.23
N LYS A 114 46.36 -63.83 -15.04
CA LYS A 114 47.07 -64.01 -13.77
C LYS A 114 46.50 -63.10 -12.68
N ASP A 115 46.29 -61.84 -12.99
CA ASP A 115 45.81 -60.80 -12.08
C ASP A 115 44.51 -60.24 -12.68
N GLY A 116 43.35 -60.48 -12.04
CA GLY A 116 42.02 -60.08 -12.52
C GLY A 116 40.94 -61.13 -12.27
N ILE A 117 39.88 -61.14 -13.07
CA ILE A 117 38.75 -62.03 -12.95
C ILE A 117 38.73 -63.04 -14.09
N ASN A 118 38.57 -64.30 -13.74
CA ASN A 118 38.35 -65.39 -14.64
C ASN A 118 36.91 -65.92 -14.43
N ALA A 119 36.00 -65.57 -15.33
CA ALA A 119 34.59 -65.97 -15.24
C ALA A 119 34.05 -66.39 -16.59
N ASN A 120 33.37 -67.56 -16.65
CA ASN A 120 32.64 -68.05 -17.84
C ASN A 120 33.50 -68.06 -19.11
N HIS A 121 34.75 -68.54 -19.03
CA HIS A 121 35.76 -68.56 -20.09
C HIS A 121 36.20 -67.18 -20.60
N LEU A 122 35.92 -66.10 -19.86
CA LEU A 122 36.52 -64.80 -20.07
C LEU A 122 37.56 -64.55 -18.99
N GLY A 123 38.78 -64.23 -19.41
CA GLY A 123 39.79 -63.63 -18.56
C GLY A 123 39.79 -62.11 -18.74
N ILE A 124 39.48 -61.37 -17.67
CA ILE A 124 39.46 -59.91 -17.67
C ILE A 124 40.50 -59.43 -16.68
N GLY A 125 41.54 -58.86 -17.20
CA GLY A 125 42.67 -58.41 -16.34
C GLY A 125 43.36 -57.16 -16.86
N PRO A 126 44.02 -56.38 -15.97
CA PRO A 126 44.74 -55.21 -16.38
C PRO A 126 46.07 -55.58 -17.01
N LYS A 127 46.39 -54.99 -18.15
CA LYS A 127 47.72 -54.95 -18.73
C LYS A 127 48.63 -53.98 -17.99
N SER A 128 48.07 -52.82 -17.64
CA SER A 128 48.77 -51.83 -16.83
C SER A 128 47.79 -50.99 -16.02
N ILE A 129 48.26 -50.47 -14.90
CA ILE A 129 47.47 -49.62 -14.01
C ILE A 129 48.21 -48.31 -13.77
N PHE A 130 47.53 -47.20 -14.02
CA PHE A 130 48.04 -45.87 -13.81
C PHE A 130 47.19 -45.14 -12.79
N GLN A 131 47.85 -44.34 -11.94
CA GLN A 131 47.17 -43.50 -10.96
C GLN A 131 47.49 -42.02 -11.21
N PHE A 132 46.45 -41.21 -11.30
CA PHE A 132 46.52 -39.78 -11.47
C PHE A 132 45.98 -39.07 -10.21
N GLY A 133 46.69 -38.01 -9.77
CA GLY A 133 46.27 -37.25 -8.59
C GLY A 133 46.89 -35.87 -8.58
N LYS A 134 46.22 -34.91 -7.91
CA LYS A 134 46.77 -33.57 -7.78
C LYS A 134 48.04 -33.56 -6.92
N GLY A 135 49.14 -33.02 -7.47
CA GLY A 135 50.39 -32.81 -6.73
C GLY A 135 51.42 -33.94 -6.82
N VAL A 136 51.20 -34.95 -7.65
CA VAL A 136 52.21 -35.99 -7.93
C VAL A 136 52.93 -35.62 -9.21
N LYS A 137 54.23 -35.32 -9.12
CA LYS A 137 55.10 -35.19 -10.30
C LYS A 137 56.00 -36.42 -10.41
N PRO A 138 55.99 -37.14 -11.52
CA PRO A 138 55.19 -36.95 -12.74
C PRO A 138 53.71 -37.16 -12.50
N ASP A 139 52.84 -36.56 -13.33
CA ASP A 139 51.38 -36.47 -13.19
C ASP A 139 50.66 -37.84 -13.19
N SER A 140 51.40 -38.91 -13.38
CA SER A 140 50.94 -40.31 -13.30
C SER A 140 51.96 -41.23 -12.65
N VAL A 141 51.49 -42.13 -11.82
CA VAL A 141 52.30 -43.23 -11.25
C VAL A 141 51.82 -44.51 -11.84
N LYS A 142 52.72 -45.24 -12.53
CA LYS A 142 52.44 -46.61 -12.98
C LYS A 142 52.48 -47.52 -11.75
N LEU A 143 51.35 -48.13 -11.42
CA LEU A 143 51.23 -49.03 -10.25
C LEU A 143 51.51 -50.48 -10.59
N TYR A 144 51.23 -50.89 -11.84
CA TYR A 144 51.29 -52.28 -12.25
C TYR A 144 51.61 -52.42 -13.75
N SER A 145 52.30 -53.48 -14.11
CA SER A 145 52.53 -53.96 -15.48
C SER A 145 52.39 -55.48 -15.50
N GLU A 146 51.81 -56.06 -16.58
CA GLU A 146 51.66 -57.50 -16.75
C GLU A 146 53.01 -58.23 -16.75
N ASP A 147 54.08 -57.49 -17.10
CA ASP A 147 55.43 -58.02 -17.09
C ASP A 147 56.05 -58.22 -15.67
N ASP A 148 55.31 -57.66 -14.64
CA ASP A 148 55.79 -57.77 -13.28
C ASP A 148 55.65 -59.21 -12.76
N THR A 149 56.71 -59.70 -12.15
CA THR A 149 56.75 -61.10 -11.67
C THR A 149 55.91 -61.31 -10.40
N ARG A 150 55.53 -60.25 -9.69
CA ARG A 150 54.77 -60.29 -8.46
C ARG A 150 53.26 -60.27 -8.76
N SER A 151 52.48 -61.09 -8.01
CA SER A 151 51.03 -60.98 -8.03
C SER A 151 50.58 -59.65 -7.47
N PHE A 152 49.66 -58.96 -8.12
CA PHE A 152 49.14 -57.66 -7.74
C PHE A 152 47.66 -57.74 -7.34
N ASN A 153 47.28 -57.17 -6.21
CA ASN A 153 45.88 -57.07 -5.85
C ASN A 153 45.24 -55.95 -6.65
N VAL A 154 44.45 -56.27 -7.66
CA VAL A 154 43.82 -55.33 -8.59
C VAL A 154 42.76 -54.44 -7.93
N GLY A 155 42.30 -54.83 -6.74
CA GLY A 155 41.30 -54.07 -5.97
C GLY A 155 39.86 -54.53 -6.22
N SER A 156 39.03 -54.29 -5.22
CA SER A 156 37.64 -54.70 -5.23
C SER A 156 36.81 -53.98 -6.31
N ASP A 157 37.14 -52.73 -6.61
CA ASP A 157 36.40 -51.88 -7.58
C ASP A 157 36.53 -52.44 -9.00
N PHE A 158 37.75 -52.79 -9.39
CA PHE A 158 38.01 -53.43 -10.69
C PHE A 158 37.32 -54.80 -10.78
N ASN A 159 37.47 -55.62 -9.75
CA ASN A 159 36.85 -56.96 -9.73
C ASN A 159 35.33 -56.88 -9.86
N ALA A 160 34.69 -55.95 -9.17
CA ALA A 160 33.22 -55.76 -9.21
C ALA A 160 32.74 -55.41 -10.60
N ILE A 161 33.41 -54.49 -11.31
CA ILE A 161 32.97 -54.09 -12.67
C ILE A 161 33.31 -55.18 -13.70
N ALA A 162 34.40 -55.91 -13.52
CA ALA A 162 34.79 -57.02 -14.40
C ALA A 162 33.78 -58.17 -14.28
N ILE A 163 33.33 -58.54 -13.07
CA ILE A 163 32.26 -59.51 -12.83
C ILE A 163 30.98 -59.03 -13.48
N LYS A 164 30.63 -57.77 -13.32
CA LYS A 164 29.43 -57.15 -13.91
C LYS A 164 29.44 -57.23 -15.43
N LEU A 165 30.60 -56.99 -16.08
CA LEU A 165 30.78 -57.19 -17.51
C LEU A 165 30.56 -58.64 -17.90
N ALA A 166 31.20 -59.62 -17.21
CA ALA A 166 31.08 -61.02 -17.53
C ALA A 166 29.60 -61.51 -17.44
N THR A 167 28.92 -61.12 -16.36
CA THR A 167 27.49 -61.46 -16.17
C THR A 167 26.62 -60.81 -17.24
N PHE A 168 26.83 -59.54 -17.55
CA PHE A 168 26.06 -58.83 -18.60
C PHE A 168 26.22 -59.53 -19.97
N VAL A 169 27.44 -59.92 -20.33
CA VAL A 169 27.73 -60.63 -21.58
C VAL A 169 27.04 -62.02 -21.58
N GLU A 170 27.03 -62.70 -20.44
CA GLU A 170 26.33 -64.01 -20.32
C GLU A 170 24.84 -63.88 -20.56
N ASP A 171 24.20 -62.85 -19.97
CA ASP A 171 22.75 -62.62 -20.08
C ASP A 171 22.35 -61.91 -21.38
N LEU A 172 23.30 -61.38 -22.15
CA LEU A 172 23.05 -60.63 -23.36
C LEU A 172 22.25 -61.42 -24.39
N ASP A 173 21.07 -60.97 -24.76
CA ASP A 173 20.38 -61.43 -25.93
C ASP A 173 20.92 -60.73 -27.18
N THR A 174 21.55 -61.50 -28.07
CA THR A 174 22.14 -60.96 -29.30
C THR A 174 21.12 -60.43 -30.30
N ALA A 175 19.84 -60.72 -30.12
CA ALA A 175 18.73 -60.20 -30.93
C ALA A 175 18.22 -58.83 -30.48
N SER A 176 18.37 -58.49 -29.20
CA SER A 176 17.97 -57.20 -28.64
C SER A 176 19.13 -56.18 -28.68
N VAL A 177 18.80 -54.90 -28.83
CA VAL A 177 19.77 -53.80 -28.76
C VAL A 177 19.57 -53.08 -27.42
N PRO A 178 20.50 -53.21 -26.47
CA PRO A 178 20.40 -52.50 -25.23
C PRO A 178 20.36 -50.96 -25.44
N THR A 179 19.56 -50.25 -24.63
CA THR A 179 19.53 -48.79 -24.64
C THR A 179 20.82 -48.21 -24.07
N GLN A 180 21.13 -46.94 -24.39
CA GLN A 180 22.32 -46.28 -23.82
C GLN A 180 22.25 -46.19 -22.30
N GLU A 181 21.07 -45.99 -21.74
CA GLU A 181 20.85 -45.94 -20.30
C GLU A 181 21.10 -47.27 -19.61
N GLU A 182 20.62 -48.38 -20.22
CA GLU A 182 20.91 -49.74 -19.74
C GLU A 182 22.41 -50.05 -19.78
N LEU A 183 23.10 -49.69 -20.88
CA LEU A 183 24.53 -49.87 -20.98
C LEU A 183 25.27 -49.04 -19.90
N PHE A 184 24.90 -47.76 -19.75
CA PHE A 184 25.54 -46.90 -18.75
C PHE A 184 25.35 -47.43 -17.33
N THR A 185 24.14 -47.89 -16.99
CA THR A 185 23.81 -48.47 -15.69
C THR A 185 24.57 -49.77 -15.44
N ASN A 186 24.75 -50.59 -16.47
CA ASN A 186 25.47 -51.84 -16.36
C ASN A 186 27.01 -51.66 -16.29
N PHE A 187 27.55 -50.60 -16.88
CA PHE A 187 29.00 -50.38 -16.93
C PHE A 187 29.48 -49.25 -15.99
N SER A 188 28.63 -48.84 -15.04
CA SER A 188 29.00 -47.96 -13.93
C SER A 188 28.64 -48.57 -12.56
N ILE A 189 29.48 -48.35 -11.58
CA ILE A 189 29.26 -48.72 -10.17
C ILE A 189 29.53 -47.47 -9.31
N VAL A 190 28.50 -47.08 -8.53
CA VAL A 190 28.59 -46.02 -7.55
C VAL A 190 28.73 -46.64 -6.17
N ASN A 191 29.86 -46.38 -5.50
CA ASN A 191 30.14 -46.83 -4.15
C ASN A 191 30.15 -45.58 -3.22
N SER A 192 29.03 -45.35 -2.53
CA SER A 192 28.91 -44.22 -1.62
C SER A 192 29.80 -44.35 -0.39
N ASN A 193 29.94 -45.55 0.16
CA ASN A 193 30.73 -45.78 1.38
C ASN A 193 32.19 -45.39 1.21
N GLU A 194 32.73 -45.50 0.00
CA GLU A 194 34.12 -45.15 -0.32
C GLU A 194 34.22 -43.85 -1.17
N ASN A 195 33.10 -43.23 -1.48
CA ASN A 195 33.00 -42.06 -2.36
C ASN A 195 33.69 -42.30 -3.71
N LYS A 196 33.38 -43.41 -4.35
CA LYS A 196 33.98 -43.83 -5.61
C LYS A 196 32.94 -44.04 -6.70
N ILE A 197 33.35 -43.76 -7.93
CA ILE A 197 32.63 -44.17 -9.13
C ILE A 197 33.58 -44.98 -9.97
N THR A 198 33.20 -46.22 -10.25
CA THR A 198 33.92 -47.10 -11.18
C THR A 198 33.15 -47.12 -12.49
N TYR A 199 33.83 -46.86 -13.57
CA TYR A 199 33.30 -46.81 -14.92
C TYR A 199 34.10 -47.65 -15.87
N LEU A 200 33.42 -48.56 -16.54
CA LEU A 200 34.01 -49.35 -17.63
C LEU A 200 33.59 -48.69 -18.96
N ASN A 201 34.57 -48.41 -19.81
CA ASN A 201 34.32 -47.93 -21.16
C ASN A 201 33.38 -48.91 -21.89
N ILE A 202 32.25 -48.41 -22.36
CA ILE A 202 31.18 -49.26 -22.91
C ILE A 202 31.69 -49.97 -24.13
N PRO A 203 31.66 -51.35 -24.12
CA PRO A 203 32.15 -52.12 -25.25
C PRO A 203 31.27 -51.87 -26.50
N ARG A 204 31.91 -51.88 -27.66
CA ARG A 204 31.17 -51.78 -28.91
C ARG A 204 30.31 -53.03 -29.10
N ARG A 205 29.27 -52.90 -29.91
CA ARG A 205 28.33 -54.00 -30.16
C ARG A 205 29.06 -55.23 -30.73
N GLU A 206 30.07 -54.99 -31.53
CA GLU A 206 30.90 -56.07 -32.13
C GLU A 206 31.73 -56.77 -31.04
N ASP A 207 32.29 -56.01 -30.10
CA ASP A 207 33.07 -56.54 -28.98
C ASP A 207 32.18 -57.40 -28.07
N LEU A 208 30.99 -56.91 -27.75
CA LEU A 208 30.00 -57.65 -26.95
C LEU A 208 29.59 -58.99 -27.61
N ARG A 209 29.43 -59.02 -28.93
CA ARG A 209 29.19 -60.26 -29.68
C ARG A 209 30.41 -61.20 -29.60
N ALA A 210 31.60 -60.65 -29.78
CA ALA A 210 32.80 -61.42 -29.68
C ALA A 210 33.02 -62.00 -28.27
N TYR A 211 32.75 -61.23 -27.21
CA TYR A 211 32.77 -61.73 -25.83
C TYR A 211 31.75 -62.83 -25.59
N LYS A 212 30.54 -62.74 -26.17
CA LYS A 212 29.51 -63.78 -26.12
C LYS A 212 29.99 -65.07 -26.84
N ASP A 213 30.65 -64.87 -27.98
CA ASP A 213 31.17 -66.03 -28.75
C ASP A 213 32.38 -66.67 -28.05
N MET A 214 33.21 -65.91 -27.30
CA MET A 214 34.26 -66.42 -26.41
C MET A 214 33.66 -67.31 -25.31
N ILE A 215 32.60 -66.84 -24.61
CA ILE A 215 31.90 -67.62 -23.58
C ILE A 215 31.42 -68.95 -24.18
N ARG A 216 30.89 -68.97 -25.42
CA ARG A 216 30.38 -70.10 -26.10
C ARG A 216 31.47 -70.98 -26.73
N ARG A 217 32.78 -70.65 -26.51
CA ARG A 217 33.95 -71.36 -27.08
C ARG A 217 33.96 -71.43 -28.60
N LYS A 218 33.42 -70.45 -29.31
CA LYS A 218 33.31 -70.40 -30.76
C LYS A 218 34.53 -69.75 -31.44
N LEU A 219 35.39 -69.06 -30.71
CA LEU A 219 36.55 -68.41 -31.25
C LEU A 219 37.85 -69.12 -30.85
N ASN A 220 38.70 -69.46 -31.85
CA ASN A 220 39.98 -70.13 -31.65
C ASN A 220 40.95 -69.75 -32.81
N PRO A 221 42.18 -69.18 -32.59
CA PRO A 221 42.70 -68.65 -31.34
C PRO A 221 42.00 -67.34 -30.93
N ALA A 222 42.06 -67.05 -29.66
CA ALA A 222 41.36 -65.89 -29.11
C ALA A 222 42.04 -64.56 -29.46
N PRO A 223 41.30 -63.66 -30.11
CA PRO A 223 41.76 -62.28 -30.15
C PRO A 223 41.77 -61.67 -28.75
N VAL A 224 42.71 -60.77 -28.53
CA VAL A 224 42.77 -59.94 -27.32
C VAL A 224 41.98 -58.66 -27.60
N TYR A 225 41.01 -58.37 -26.78
CA TYR A 225 40.23 -57.13 -26.85
C TYR A 225 40.67 -56.20 -25.73
N GLN A 226 40.81 -54.91 -26.06
CA GLN A 226 41.15 -53.88 -25.08
C GLN A 226 39.91 -53.33 -24.49
N GLN A 227 39.96 -52.97 -23.21
CA GLN A 227 38.89 -52.34 -22.45
C GLN A 227 39.48 -51.37 -21.45
N ASP A 228 38.82 -50.24 -21.22
CA ASP A 228 39.25 -49.23 -20.24
C ASP A 228 38.39 -49.26 -19.02
N VAL A 229 38.97 -49.29 -17.84
CA VAL A 229 38.29 -49.10 -16.59
C VAL A 229 38.87 -47.90 -15.85
N LEU A 230 38.02 -46.98 -15.41
CA LEU A 230 38.42 -45.82 -14.62
C LEU A 230 37.69 -45.86 -13.29
N VAL A 231 38.48 -45.61 -12.22
CA VAL A 231 37.96 -45.47 -10.87
C VAL A 231 38.19 -44.02 -10.41
N PHE A 232 37.14 -43.28 -10.23
CA PHE A 232 37.15 -41.89 -9.75
C PHE A 232 36.95 -41.88 -8.26
N ASN A 233 37.91 -41.39 -7.51
CA ASN A 233 37.79 -41.13 -6.08
C ASN A 233 37.31 -39.69 -5.88
N LEU A 234 36.26 -39.52 -5.12
CA LEU A 234 35.57 -38.24 -4.94
C LEU A 234 35.81 -37.72 -3.53
N ASP A 235 35.75 -36.40 -3.38
CA ASP A 235 35.90 -35.70 -2.12
C ASP A 235 34.71 -34.72 -1.97
N ALA A 236 33.75 -35.06 -1.13
CA ALA A 236 32.55 -34.27 -0.91
C ALA A 236 32.88 -32.84 -0.46
N HIS A 237 33.92 -32.65 0.37
CA HIS A 237 34.30 -31.34 0.88
C HIS A 237 34.82 -30.37 -0.18
N LYS A 238 35.16 -30.87 -1.38
CA LYS A 238 35.60 -30.06 -2.52
C LYS A 238 34.44 -29.67 -3.46
N ILE A 239 33.21 -30.07 -3.16
CA ILE A 239 32.04 -29.57 -3.86
C ILE A 239 31.89 -28.08 -3.56
N LYS A 240 31.80 -27.29 -4.62
CA LYS A 240 31.55 -25.84 -4.49
C LYS A 240 30.10 -25.60 -4.10
N ILE A 241 29.85 -25.22 -2.85
CA ILE A 241 28.53 -24.88 -2.37
C ILE A 241 28.08 -23.54 -2.99
N ILE A 242 26.93 -23.50 -3.59
CA ILE A 242 26.31 -22.30 -4.17
C ILE A 242 25.13 -21.92 -3.28
N ASN A 243 25.33 -20.92 -2.42
CA ASN A 243 24.26 -20.40 -1.60
C ASN A 243 23.33 -19.50 -2.44
N THR A 244 22.23 -20.03 -2.89
CA THR A 244 21.21 -19.30 -3.68
C THR A 244 20.33 -18.38 -2.82
N ARG A 245 20.37 -18.55 -1.49
CA ARG A 245 19.56 -17.82 -0.51
C ARG A 245 20.41 -17.29 0.66
N PRO A 246 21.33 -16.36 0.41
CA PRO A 246 22.20 -15.84 1.46
C PRO A 246 21.45 -15.09 2.57
N LEU A 247 20.20 -14.67 2.30
CA LEU A 247 19.32 -14.06 3.31
C LEU A 247 18.68 -15.08 4.26
N LEU A 248 18.64 -16.36 3.90
CA LEU A 248 18.13 -17.43 4.76
C LEU A 248 19.24 -18.22 5.42
N TYR A 249 20.33 -18.50 4.71
CA TYR A 249 21.41 -19.36 5.17
C TYR A 249 22.70 -18.59 5.38
N GLN A 250 23.12 -18.42 6.63
CA GLN A 250 24.39 -17.76 6.96
C GLN A 250 25.60 -18.66 6.68
N THR A 251 25.47 -19.95 7.00
CA THR A 251 26.54 -20.92 6.84
C THR A 251 25.96 -22.21 6.27
N ILE A 252 26.65 -22.76 5.26
CA ILE A 252 26.32 -24.05 4.69
C ILE A 252 27.59 -24.89 4.73
N ARG A 253 27.50 -26.11 5.26
CA ARG A 253 28.61 -27.04 5.35
C ARG A 253 28.23 -28.40 4.80
N ILE A 254 29.22 -29.15 4.35
CA ILE A 254 29.06 -30.55 4.00
C ILE A 254 29.52 -31.35 5.20
N GLU A 255 28.65 -32.15 5.76
CA GLU A 255 28.88 -32.98 6.93
C GLU A 255 28.51 -34.44 6.64
N PRO A 256 29.11 -35.41 7.33
CA PRO A 256 28.67 -36.80 7.23
C PRO A 256 27.20 -36.93 7.61
N LEU A 257 26.50 -37.90 6.99
CA LEU A 257 25.08 -38.13 7.27
C LEU A 257 24.80 -38.43 8.75
N THR A 258 25.76 -39.08 9.42
CA THR A 258 25.73 -39.42 10.84
C THR A 258 26.04 -38.25 11.77
N TYR A 259 26.43 -37.09 11.21
CA TYR A 259 26.74 -35.92 12.01
C TYR A 259 25.46 -35.40 12.70
N ASP A 260 25.46 -35.43 14.03
CA ASP A 260 24.42 -34.83 14.85
C ASP A 260 25.11 -33.85 15.83
N PRO A 261 24.87 -32.54 15.72
CA PRO A 261 25.49 -31.58 16.60
C PRO A 261 24.91 -31.73 18.02
N ILE A 262 25.74 -32.16 18.95
CA ILE A 262 25.38 -32.35 20.38
C ILE A 262 24.99 -31.01 21.06
N ASP A 263 25.48 -29.89 20.52
CA ASP A 263 25.19 -28.52 21.00
C ASP A 263 24.48 -27.71 19.93
N THR A 264 23.20 -27.93 19.73
CA THR A 264 22.36 -26.88 19.15
C THR A 264 22.14 -25.84 20.25
N SER A 265 22.98 -24.80 20.29
CA SER A 265 22.66 -23.63 21.10
C SER A 265 21.24 -23.19 20.77
N ASP A 266 20.41 -22.91 21.78
CA ASP A 266 19.04 -22.42 21.61
C ASP A 266 18.91 -21.19 20.69
N GLU A 267 20.03 -20.66 20.22
CA GLU A 267 20.16 -19.48 19.37
C GLU A 267 20.23 -19.75 17.87
N SER A 268 20.38 -21.01 17.40
CA SER A 268 20.48 -21.36 15.99
C SER A 268 19.27 -22.16 15.48
N ILE A 269 18.99 -22.00 14.19
CA ILE A 269 18.02 -22.82 13.42
C ILE A 269 18.83 -23.51 12.34
N ASN A 270 18.59 -24.81 12.15
CA ASN A 270 19.26 -25.60 11.13
C ASN A 270 18.24 -26.37 10.28
N THR A 271 18.68 -26.74 9.09
CA THR A 271 17.99 -27.70 8.21
C THR A 271 19.05 -28.46 7.43
N GLU A 272 18.73 -29.66 7.01
CA GLU A 272 19.66 -30.53 6.31
C GLU A 272 19.03 -31.20 5.10
N ILE A 273 19.86 -31.59 4.13
CA ILE A 273 19.45 -32.36 2.97
C ILE A 273 20.60 -33.27 2.53
N ALA A 274 20.32 -34.57 2.34
CA ALA A 274 21.31 -35.52 1.89
C ALA A 274 21.79 -35.23 0.47
N LEU A 275 23.07 -35.46 0.20
CA LEU A 275 23.64 -35.42 -1.13
C LEU A 275 23.26 -36.68 -1.90
N PRO A 276 23.06 -36.63 -3.23
CA PRO A 276 22.73 -37.80 -4.02
C PRO A 276 23.96 -38.57 -4.53
N GLY A 277 23.70 -39.79 -4.98
CA GLY A 277 24.68 -40.60 -5.72
C GLY A 277 25.87 -41.04 -4.88
N ALA A 278 27.07 -40.83 -5.39
CA ALA A 278 28.31 -41.22 -4.71
C ALA A 278 28.59 -40.44 -3.40
N PHE A 279 27.83 -39.41 -3.13
CA PHE A 279 27.95 -38.58 -1.93
C PHE A 279 26.80 -38.82 -0.93
N SER A 280 26.03 -39.91 -1.07
CA SER A 280 24.86 -40.17 -0.20
C SER A 280 25.18 -40.32 1.28
N ASP A 281 26.44 -40.55 1.65
CA ASP A 281 26.90 -40.58 3.04
C ASP A 281 27.18 -39.18 3.64
N PHE A 282 26.93 -38.14 2.83
CA PHE A 282 27.09 -36.75 3.24
C PHE A 282 25.76 -36.00 3.09
N LYS A 283 25.66 -34.90 3.85
CA LYS A 283 24.52 -33.96 3.79
C LYS A 283 25.02 -32.53 3.73
N LEU A 284 24.23 -31.66 3.08
CA LEU A 284 24.32 -30.24 3.29
C LEU A 284 23.66 -29.89 4.60
N TYR A 285 24.40 -29.24 5.49
CA TYR A 285 23.94 -28.74 6.76
C TYR A 285 23.90 -27.22 6.71
N LEU A 286 22.67 -26.66 6.74
CA LEU A 286 22.40 -25.24 6.53
C LEU A 286 22.01 -24.63 7.87
N ILE A 287 22.69 -23.56 8.28
CA ILE A 287 22.59 -22.97 9.62
C ILE A 287 22.35 -21.47 9.50
N SER A 288 21.47 -20.96 10.37
CA SER A 288 21.30 -19.53 10.60
C SER A 288 20.99 -19.24 12.07
N SER A 289 21.43 -18.08 12.56
CA SER A 289 21.04 -17.65 13.91
C SER A 289 19.59 -17.19 13.95
N LYS A 290 18.90 -17.42 15.09
CA LYS A 290 17.53 -16.93 15.28
C LYS A 290 17.42 -15.41 15.11
N SER A 291 18.46 -14.66 15.49
CA SER A 291 18.50 -13.21 15.32
C SER A 291 18.53 -12.81 13.85
N TYR A 292 19.26 -13.58 13.02
CA TYR A 292 19.33 -13.35 11.58
C TYR A 292 17.97 -13.58 10.90
N ILE A 293 17.33 -14.71 11.21
CA ILE A 293 15.99 -15.02 10.68
C ILE A 293 14.95 -14.01 11.16
N LYS A 294 15.03 -13.55 12.43
CA LYS A 294 14.15 -12.48 12.93
C LYS A 294 14.30 -11.19 12.13
N LYS A 295 15.53 -10.84 11.73
CA LYS A 295 15.78 -9.67 10.89
C LYS A 295 15.10 -9.82 9.52
N GLU A 296 15.21 -10.99 8.88
CA GLU A 296 14.56 -11.26 7.61
C GLU A 296 13.03 -11.25 7.72
N ILE A 297 12.48 -11.84 8.78
CA ILE A 297 11.03 -11.76 9.07
C ILE A 297 10.59 -10.29 9.16
N PHE A 298 11.39 -9.45 9.85
CA PHE A 298 11.07 -8.04 10.00
C PHE A 298 11.15 -7.26 8.68
N ILE A 299 12.16 -7.53 7.85
CA ILE A 299 12.30 -6.92 6.52
C ILE A 299 11.12 -7.30 5.62
N TYR A 300 10.68 -8.56 5.67
CA TYR A 300 9.52 -9.03 4.90
C TYR A 300 8.19 -8.45 5.43
N PHE A 301 8.08 -8.28 6.74
CA PHE A 301 6.91 -7.72 7.41
C PHE A 301 6.75 -6.20 7.18
N MET A 302 7.86 -5.43 7.12
CA MET A 302 7.84 -3.96 7.08
C MET A 302 6.99 -3.36 5.95
N PRO A 303 7.10 -3.79 4.69
CA PRO A 303 6.26 -3.24 3.62
C PRO A 303 4.77 -3.50 3.86
N ILE A 304 4.42 -4.67 4.41
CA ILE A 304 3.03 -5.02 4.73
C ILE A 304 2.51 -4.11 5.86
N ALA A 305 3.32 -3.92 6.90
CA ALA A 305 3.00 -3.04 8.02
C ALA A 305 2.82 -1.57 7.58
N LEU A 306 3.64 -1.09 6.64
CA LEU A 306 3.54 0.27 6.11
C LEU A 306 2.24 0.48 5.32
N VAL A 307 1.84 -0.48 4.50
CA VAL A 307 0.55 -0.43 3.78
C VAL A 307 -0.61 -0.43 4.77
N LEU A 308 -0.59 -1.29 5.78
CA LEU A 308 -1.62 -1.32 6.83
C LEU A 308 -1.69 0.01 7.60
N LEU A 309 -0.55 0.62 7.92
CA LEU A 309 -0.48 1.92 8.58
C LEU A 309 -1.08 3.04 7.70
N LEU A 310 -0.81 3.02 6.40
CA LEU A 310 -1.37 3.98 5.46
C LEU A 310 -2.90 3.86 5.40
N VAL A 311 -3.41 2.63 5.26
CA VAL A 311 -4.87 2.38 5.26
C VAL A 311 -5.50 2.85 6.57
N TYR A 312 -4.88 2.55 7.71
CA TYR A 312 -5.35 3.02 9.01
C TYR A 312 -5.38 4.54 9.10
N GLY A 313 -4.33 5.24 8.61
CA GLY A 313 -4.27 6.70 8.56
C GLY A 313 -5.40 7.31 7.72
N VAL A 314 -5.70 6.72 6.55
CA VAL A 314 -6.81 7.15 5.69
C VAL A 314 -8.16 6.97 6.41
N LEU A 315 -8.37 5.84 7.09
CA LEU A 315 -9.61 5.60 7.85
C LEU A 315 -9.80 6.61 8.98
N LEU A 316 -8.73 6.97 9.71
CA LEU A 316 -8.77 8.01 10.73
C LEU A 316 -9.08 9.40 10.13
N LEU A 317 -8.50 9.73 8.98
CA LEU A 317 -8.79 10.96 8.26
C LEU A 317 -10.29 11.04 7.87
N VAL A 318 -10.83 9.96 7.31
CA VAL A 318 -12.25 9.88 6.96
C VAL A 318 -13.13 10.04 8.19
N ALA A 319 -12.81 9.37 9.29
CA ALA A 319 -13.54 9.52 10.56
C ALA A 319 -13.52 10.97 11.06
N PHE A 320 -12.37 11.63 10.99
CA PHE A 320 -12.24 13.05 11.35
C PHE A 320 -13.08 13.97 10.45
N LEU A 321 -13.07 13.75 9.14
CA LEU A 321 -13.88 14.53 8.18
C LEU A 321 -15.38 14.35 8.42
N ILE A 322 -15.83 13.13 8.70
CA ILE A 322 -17.23 12.83 9.04
C ILE A 322 -17.60 13.56 10.33
N TYR A 323 -16.78 13.46 11.38
CA TYR A 323 -17.04 14.17 12.65
C TYR A 323 -17.13 15.68 12.46
N ARG A 324 -16.21 16.27 11.69
CA ARG A 324 -16.23 17.69 11.34
C ARG A 324 -17.51 18.09 10.61
N ASN A 325 -17.93 17.32 9.61
CA ASN A 325 -19.13 17.58 8.82
C ASN A 325 -20.41 17.49 9.69
N LEU A 326 -20.52 16.47 10.54
CA LEU A 326 -21.63 16.32 11.47
C LEU A 326 -21.76 17.52 12.42
N ASN A 327 -20.63 18.07 12.89
CA ASN A 327 -20.64 19.24 13.76
C ASN A 327 -21.08 20.52 13.02
N ILE A 328 -20.68 20.69 11.77
CA ILE A 328 -21.11 21.81 10.92
C ILE A 328 -22.61 21.71 10.67
N ASN A 329 -23.09 20.56 10.21
CA ASN A 329 -24.50 20.34 9.93
C ASN A 329 -25.38 20.57 11.17
N ARG A 330 -24.95 20.14 12.34
CA ARG A 330 -25.67 20.41 13.60
C ARG A 330 -25.83 21.89 13.90
N LYS A 331 -24.77 22.69 13.70
CA LYS A 331 -24.85 24.14 13.88
C LYS A 331 -25.85 24.75 12.92
N MET A 332 -25.85 24.29 11.66
CA MET A 332 -26.79 24.75 10.64
C MET A 332 -28.24 24.38 11.01
N PHE A 333 -28.52 23.13 11.40
CA PHE A 333 -29.85 22.72 11.85
C PHE A 333 -30.34 23.51 13.06
N LYS A 334 -29.44 23.82 14.02
CA LYS A 334 -29.82 24.66 15.16
C LYS A 334 -30.21 26.06 14.73
N LEU A 335 -29.42 26.68 13.85
CA LEU A 335 -29.72 28.02 13.32
C LEU A 335 -31.03 28.02 12.56
N GLN A 336 -31.29 27.00 11.74
CA GLN A 336 -32.55 26.86 11.00
C GLN A 336 -33.76 26.68 11.95
N TYR A 337 -33.61 25.88 12.99
CA TYR A 337 -34.66 25.68 14.00
C TYR A 337 -34.95 26.99 14.76
N ASP A 338 -33.89 27.68 15.22
CA ASP A 338 -34.04 28.97 15.93
C ASP A 338 -34.69 30.03 15.01
N PHE A 339 -34.40 30.01 13.70
CA PHE A 339 -35.06 30.85 12.71
C PHE A 339 -36.58 30.59 12.59
N VAL A 340 -36.96 29.30 12.39
CA VAL A 340 -38.38 28.96 12.28
C VAL A 340 -39.14 29.38 13.54
N ASN A 341 -38.57 29.17 14.72
CA ASN A 341 -39.17 29.59 15.97
C ASN A 341 -39.31 31.12 16.06
N ASN A 342 -38.28 31.87 15.67
CA ASN A 342 -38.31 33.33 15.68
C ASN A 342 -39.34 33.87 14.67
N LEU A 343 -39.37 33.32 13.45
CA LEU A 343 -40.41 33.68 12.47
C LEU A 343 -41.80 33.46 13.02
N THR A 344 -42.04 32.29 13.60
CA THR A 344 -43.36 31.95 14.17
C THR A 344 -43.74 32.96 15.26
N HIS A 345 -42.77 33.37 16.09
CA HIS A 345 -43.03 34.37 17.13
C HIS A 345 -43.31 35.76 16.54
N GLU A 346 -42.55 36.22 15.55
CA GLU A 346 -42.71 37.50 14.87
C GLU A 346 -44.05 37.58 14.09
N PHE A 347 -44.54 36.49 13.53
CA PHE A 347 -45.87 36.44 12.93
C PHE A 347 -47.00 36.37 13.97
N LYS A 348 -46.79 35.67 15.08
CA LYS A 348 -47.81 35.52 16.12
C LYS A 348 -48.20 36.83 16.77
N THR A 349 -47.25 37.75 16.97
CA THR A 349 -47.49 39.03 17.63
C THR A 349 -48.46 39.92 16.87
N PRO A 350 -48.24 40.29 15.60
CA PRO A 350 -49.18 41.11 14.83
C PRO A 350 -50.52 40.42 14.67
N VAL A 351 -50.53 39.12 14.41
CA VAL A 351 -51.77 38.34 14.30
C VAL A 351 -52.59 38.37 15.60
N SER A 352 -51.92 38.31 16.76
CA SER A 352 -52.60 38.42 18.06
C SER A 352 -53.19 39.79 18.29
N VAL A 353 -52.47 40.88 17.91
CA VAL A 353 -52.97 42.25 18.04
C VAL A 353 -54.16 42.49 17.10
N ILE A 354 -54.08 42.03 15.84
CA ILE A 354 -55.18 42.07 14.88
C ILE A 354 -56.41 41.34 15.45
N LYS A 355 -56.20 40.16 16.04
CA LYS A 355 -57.29 39.38 16.65
C LYS A 355 -57.93 40.10 17.84
N ILE A 356 -57.13 40.73 18.69
CA ILE A 356 -57.61 41.53 19.84
C ILE A 356 -58.44 42.72 19.35
N ALA A 357 -57.89 43.50 18.40
CA ALA A 357 -58.60 44.66 17.84
C ALA A 357 -59.94 44.21 17.16
N GLY A 358 -59.89 43.10 16.36
CA GLY A 358 -61.07 42.53 15.74
C GLY A 358 -62.12 42.03 16.76
N ASN A 359 -61.69 41.39 17.85
CA ASN A 359 -62.57 40.95 18.91
C ASN A 359 -63.22 42.14 19.64
N ASN A 360 -62.47 43.23 19.91
CA ASN A 360 -63.00 44.43 20.54
C ASN A 360 -64.04 45.10 19.67
N ILE A 361 -63.77 45.20 18.35
CA ILE A 361 -64.77 45.70 17.39
C ILE A 361 -66.03 44.83 17.40
N LYS A 362 -65.90 43.52 17.43
CA LYS A 362 -67.00 42.55 17.37
C LYS A 362 -67.88 42.56 18.66
N SER A 363 -67.25 42.72 19.81
CA SER A 363 -67.95 42.63 21.11
C SER A 363 -68.55 43.96 21.60
N ALA A 364 -68.19 45.06 20.96
CA ALA A 364 -68.74 46.36 21.30
C ALA A 364 -70.17 46.50 20.77
N THR A 365 -71.12 46.87 21.63
CA THR A 365 -72.52 47.18 21.25
C THR A 365 -72.66 48.52 20.51
N THR A 366 -71.79 49.50 20.82
CA THR A 366 -71.63 50.78 20.11
C THR A 366 -70.14 51.15 20.16
N LEU A 367 -69.58 51.57 19.03
CA LEU A 367 -68.22 52.09 18.94
C LEU A 367 -68.24 53.59 18.71
N SER A 368 -67.52 54.35 19.50
CA SER A 368 -67.30 55.77 19.23
C SER A 368 -66.40 55.93 17.96
N GLN A 369 -66.56 57.10 17.29
CA GLN A 369 -65.76 57.41 16.09
C GLN A 369 -64.23 57.34 16.35
N ARG A 370 -63.83 57.71 17.58
CA ARG A 370 -62.41 57.63 18.00
C ARG A 370 -61.89 56.19 18.15
N GLU A 371 -62.74 55.30 18.67
CA GLU A 371 -62.41 53.86 18.81
C GLU A 371 -62.35 53.14 17.45
N GLN A 372 -63.28 53.51 16.53
CA GLN A 372 -63.21 52.99 15.15
C GLN A 372 -61.92 53.39 14.43
N GLN A 373 -61.55 54.68 14.55
CA GLN A 373 -60.30 55.15 13.97
C GLN A 373 -59.07 54.48 14.61
N LEU A 374 -59.09 54.30 15.95
CA LEU A 374 -57.99 53.66 16.68
C LEU A 374 -57.82 52.19 16.28
N TYR A 375 -58.92 51.40 16.29
CA TYR A 375 -58.83 49.99 15.89
C TYR A 375 -58.54 49.84 14.43
N GLY A 376 -59.10 50.68 13.54
CA GLY A 376 -58.76 50.71 12.11
C GLY A 376 -57.28 50.92 11.88
N LYS A 377 -56.68 51.92 12.57
CA LYS A 377 -55.24 52.23 12.52
C LYS A 377 -54.39 51.05 13.03
N ILE A 378 -54.81 50.41 14.13
CA ILE A 378 -54.07 49.27 14.70
C ILE A 378 -54.10 48.10 13.71
N LEU A 379 -55.26 47.82 13.08
CA LEU A 379 -55.39 46.72 12.10
C LEU A 379 -54.51 46.98 10.87
N ASP A 380 -54.48 48.20 10.36
CA ASP A 380 -53.71 48.60 9.21
C ASP A 380 -52.21 48.52 9.49
N GLU A 381 -51.74 49.09 10.60
CA GLU A 381 -50.34 49.04 11.04
C GLU A 381 -49.82 47.61 11.25
N GLU A 382 -50.62 46.74 11.85
CA GLU A 382 -50.18 45.35 12.08
C GLU A 382 -50.25 44.48 10.81
N ALA A 383 -51.20 44.78 9.89
CA ALA A 383 -51.25 44.16 8.57
C ALA A 383 -50.04 44.58 7.72
N ASP A 384 -49.64 45.85 7.74
CA ASP A 384 -48.46 46.36 7.06
C ASP A 384 -47.17 45.72 7.61
N LYS A 385 -47.06 45.57 8.94
CA LYS A 385 -45.93 44.84 9.55
C LYS A 385 -45.86 43.38 9.05
N LEU A 386 -47.00 42.68 8.96
CA LEU A 386 -47.07 41.32 8.50
C LEU A 386 -46.62 41.20 7.01
N ASN A 387 -47.16 42.08 6.16
CA ASN A 387 -46.81 42.19 4.75
C ASN A 387 -45.33 42.51 4.59
N GLY A 388 -44.76 43.42 5.38
CA GLY A 388 -43.34 43.77 5.38
C GLY A 388 -42.44 42.57 5.72
N LEU A 389 -42.82 41.74 6.70
CA LEU A 389 -42.10 40.53 7.07
C LEU A 389 -42.18 39.48 5.94
N MET A 390 -43.33 39.32 5.30
CA MET A 390 -43.54 38.36 4.22
C MET A 390 -42.78 38.77 2.97
N ASN A 391 -42.76 40.05 2.61
CA ASN A 391 -42.01 40.58 1.48
C ASN A 391 -40.49 40.43 1.68
N LYS A 392 -39.97 40.69 2.89
CA LYS A 392 -38.57 40.46 3.24
C LYS A 392 -38.17 39.00 3.08
N LEU A 393 -39.04 38.05 3.50
CA LEU A 393 -38.80 36.63 3.35
C LEU A 393 -38.79 36.20 1.89
N LEU A 394 -39.76 36.68 1.12
CA LEU A 394 -39.90 36.36 -0.31
C LEU A 394 -38.69 36.91 -1.08
N ALA A 395 -38.31 38.17 -0.89
CA ALA A 395 -37.16 38.77 -1.53
C ALA A 395 -35.87 38.01 -1.22
N PHE A 396 -35.69 37.61 0.06
CA PHE A 396 -34.55 36.80 0.47
C PHE A 396 -34.49 35.46 -0.28
N THR A 397 -35.61 34.73 -0.38
CA THR A 397 -35.66 33.44 -1.09
C THR A 397 -35.45 33.59 -2.58
N GLN A 398 -35.95 34.67 -3.20
CA GLN A 398 -35.78 34.96 -4.61
C GLN A 398 -34.33 35.31 -4.97
N ILE A 399 -33.64 36.10 -4.11
CA ILE A 399 -32.21 36.42 -4.29
C ILE A 399 -31.36 35.13 -4.13
N GLU A 400 -31.65 34.35 -3.10
CA GLU A 400 -30.93 33.08 -2.86
C GLU A 400 -31.04 32.11 -4.06
N ASN A 401 -32.20 32.03 -4.66
CA ASN A 401 -32.45 31.19 -5.83
C ASN A 401 -32.05 31.86 -7.17
N LYS A 402 -31.45 33.07 -7.13
CA LYS A 402 -31.11 33.86 -8.31
C LYS A 402 -32.30 34.06 -9.28
N ALA A 403 -33.50 34.13 -8.71
CA ALA A 403 -34.76 34.24 -9.48
C ALA A 403 -35.16 35.70 -9.76
N ILE A 404 -34.46 36.68 -9.20
CA ILE A 404 -34.71 38.12 -9.44
C ILE A 404 -34.00 38.54 -10.72
N LYS A 405 -34.67 39.34 -11.53
CA LYS A 405 -34.08 40.10 -12.62
C LYS A 405 -33.81 41.51 -12.10
N LEU A 406 -32.60 42.02 -12.30
CA LEU A 406 -32.22 43.41 -12.00
C LEU A 406 -32.99 44.36 -12.93
N ASN A 407 -33.72 45.27 -12.30
CA ASN A 407 -34.33 46.42 -13.02
C ASN A 407 -33.38 47.61 -12.85
N GLN A 408 -32.42 47.71 -13.73
CA GLN A 408 -31.37 48.74 -13.66
C GLN A 408 -31.89 50.06 -14.25
N GLU A 409 -31.84 51.11 -13.43
CA GLU A 409 -32.21 52.47 -13.82
C GLU A 409 -31.09 53.45 -13.41
N GLU A 410 -31.05 54.61 -14.05
CA GLU A 410 -30.15 55.68 -13.67
C GLU A 410 -30.67 56.35 -12.38
N VAL A 411 -29.96 56.22 -11.30
CA VAL A 411 -30.34 56.77 -10.00
C VAL A 411 -29.48 57.97 -9.64
N ASN A 412 -30.13 59.12 -9.34
CA ASN A 412 -29.44 60.25 -8.69
C ASN A 412 -29.22 59.93 -7.23
N ILE A 413 -27.98 59.74 -6.82
CA ILE A 413 -27.63 59.25 -5.49
C ILE A 413 -27.96 60.27 -4.38
N VAL A 414 -27.88 61.56 -4.70
CA VAL A 414 -28.22 62.59 -3.69
C VAL A 414 -29.73 62.56 -3.39
N ASP A 415 -30.58 62.62 -4.42
CA ASP A 415 -32.01 62.55 -4.26
C ASP A 415 -32.47 61.25 -3.58
N PHE A 416 -31.78 60.15 -3.92
CA PHE A 416 -32.06 58.83 -3.32
C PHE A 416 -31.73 58.81 -1.84
N ILE A 417 -30.55 59.31 -1.42
CA ILE A 417 -30.14 59.37 -0.02
C ILE A 417 -31.06 60.32 0.77
N GLU A 418 -31.39 61.48 0.20
CA GLU A 418 -32.32 62.45 0.83
C GLU A 418 -33.70 61.86 1.07
N SER A 419 -34.27 61.20 0.08
CA SER A 419 -35.54 60.48 0.20
C SER A 419 -35.50 59.38 1.29
N THR A 420 -34.40 58.61 1.35
CA THR A 420 -34.20 57.62 2.41
C THR A 420 -34.13 58.28 3.79
N ILE A 421 -33.40 59.37 3.91
CA ILE A 421 -33.27 60.12 5.17
C ILE A 421 -34.63 60.68 5.62
N GLU A 422 -35.39 61.31 4.71
CA GLU A 422 -36.70 61.83 5.00
C GLU A 422 -37.66 60.73 5.51
N SER A 423 -37.69 59.59 4.85
CA SER A 423 -38.48 58.42 5.27
C SER A 423 -38.13 57.97 6.69
N HIS A 424 -36.85 57.83 6.98
CA HIS A 424 -36.42 57.41 8.32
C HIS A 424 -36.60 58.46 9.38
N THR A 425 -36.48 59.77 9.07
CA THR A 425 -36.71 60.88 10.00
C THR A 425 -38.21 60.99 10.36
N LEU A 426 -39.11 60.79 9.40
CA LEU A 426 -40.54 60.75 9.65
C LEU A 426 -40.92 59.59 10.58
N LYS A 427 -40.28 58.45 10.40
CA LYS A 427 -40.53 57.23 11.20
C LYS A 427 -39.92 57.32 12.60
N HIS A 428 -38.75 57.97 12.69
CA HIS A 428 -37.93 58.07 13.90
C HIS A 428 -37.41 59.53 14.07
N PRO A 429 -38.16 60.43 14.66
CA PRO A 429 -37.80 61.86 14.78
C PRO A 429 -36.54 62.12 15.61
N ASP A 430 -36.12 61.19 16.44
CA ASP A 430 -34.91 61.24 17.27
C ASP A 430 -33.63 60.70 16.56
N PHE A 431 -33.77 60.20 15.30
CA PHE A 431 -32.69 59.66 14.54
C PHE A 431 -32.00 60.70 13.66
N LYS A 432 -30.74 61.03 13.97
CA LYS A 432 -29.97 62.03 13.22
C LYS A 432 -29.12 61.33 12.15
N ILE A 433 -29.48 61.52 10.89
CA ILE A 433 -28.75 60.99 9.73
C ILE A 433 -28.04 62.15 9.04
N THR A 434 -26.76 61.98 8.75
CA THR A 434 -25.94 62.90 7.96
C THR A 434 -25.32 62.17 6.79
N TYR A 435 -25.09 62.89 5.65
CA TYR A 435 -24.50 62.24 4.48
C TYR A 435 -23.44 63.09 3.80
N GLU A 436 -22.58 62.44 3.02
CA GLU A 436 -21.55 63.03 2.16
C GLU A 436 -21.50 62.25 0.84
N VAL A 437 -21.56 62.94 -0.30
CA VAL A 437 -21.43 62.36 -1.65
C VAL A 437 -20.26 63.03 -2.36
N VAL A 438 -19.32 62.26 -2.89
CA VAL A 438 -18.11 62.78 -3.55
C VAL A 438 -17.79 62.02 -4.83
N GLY A 439 -17.61 62.76 -5.93
CA GLY A 439 -17.02 62.22 -7.16
C GLY A 439 -18.01 61.67 -8.19
N PHE A 440 -19.32 61.63 -7.91
CA PHE A 440 -20.35 61.19 -8.86
C PHE A 440 -21.71 61.79 -8.49
N LYS A 441 -22.67 61.77 -9.43
CA LYS A 441 -24.05 62.22 -9.18
C LYS A 441 -25.06 61.09 -9.43
N THR A 442 -24.83 60.35 -10.47
CA THR A 442 -25.73 59.26 -10.87
C THR A 442 -24.96 57.96 -11.08
N PHE A 443 -25.61 56.83 -10.98
CA PHE A 443 -25.10 55.52 -11.35
C PHE A 443 -26.25 54.59 -11.70
N ILE A 444 -25.97 53.59 -12.57
CA ILE A 444 -26.96 52.62 -12.97
C ILE A 444 -27.07 51.51 -11.95
N THR A 445 -28.25 51.33 -11.34
CA THR A 445 -28.53 50.29 -10.34
C THR A 445 -30.03 50.04 -10.27
N ASP A 446 -30.41 49.01 -9.51
CA ASP A 446 -31.80 48.75 -9.16
C ASP A 446 -32.17 49.58 -7.91
N PRO A 447 -33.07 50.61 -8.03
CA PRO A 447 -33.39 51.48 -6.94
C PRO A 447 -34.13 50.79 -5.79
N VAL A 448 -34.91 49.73 -6.07
CA VAL A 448 -35.67 48.97 -5.07
C VAL A 448 -34.72 48.10 -4.22
N LEU A 449 -33.76 47.46 -4.87
CA LEU A 449 -32.76 46.67 -4.17
C LEU A 449 -31.79 47.56 -3.37
N LEU A 450 -31.36 48.67 -3.96
CA LEU A 450 -30.51 49.67 -3.25
C LEU A 450 -31.26 50.24 -2.04
N GLY A 451 -32.57 50.58 -2.17
CA GLY A 451 -33.40 51.06 -1.09
C GLY A 451 -33.51 50.04 0.04
N SER A 452 -33.74 48.77 -0.30
CA SER A 452 -33.81 47.68 0.68
C SER A 452 -32.46 47.50 1.44
N LEU A 453 -31.34 47.72 0.78
CA LEU A 453 -30.01 47.68 1.41
C LEU A 453 -29.82 48.83 2.40
N PHE A 454 -30.14 50.05 1.98
CA PHE A 454 -30.04 51.26 2.82
C PHE A 454 -30.97 51.17 4.02
N ASP A 455 -32.23 50.79 3.81
CA ASP A 455 -33.25 50.62 4.88
C ASP A 455 -32.79 49.59 5.94
N ASN A 456 -32.26 48.44 5.53
CA ASN A 456 -31.79 47.45 6.46
C ASN A 456 -30.59 47.96 7.31
N LEU A 457 -29.68 48.71 6.72
CA LEU A 457 -28.51 49.26 7.44
C LEU A 457 -28.91 50.42 8.34
N ALA A 458 -29.80 51.32 7.88
CA ALA A 458 -30.29 52.43 8.66
C ALA A 458 -31.17 51.95 9.85
N GLU A 459 -32.06 50.97 9.64
CA GLU A 459 -32.86 50.37 10.70
C GLU A 459 -31.97 49.68 11.76
N ASN A 460 -30.90 48.97 11.33
CA ASN A 460 -29.96 48.39 12.27
C ASN A 460 -29.21 49.46 13.06
N ALA A 461 -28.75 50.55 12.43
CA ALA A 461 -28.11 51.67 13.09
C ALA A 461 -29.02 52.29 14.14
N TYR A 462 -30.29 52.50 13.84
CA TYR A 462 -31.29 53.01 14.80
C TYR A 462 -31.52 52.05 15.97
N LYS A 463 -31.78 50.79 15.65
CA LYS A 463 -32.12 49.74 16.61
C LYS A 463 -31.04 49.44 17.62
N TYR A 464 -29.80 49.42 17.18
CA TYR A 464 -28.64 49.08 18.05
C TYR A 464 -27.90 50.30 18.60
N SER A 465 -28.48 51.49 18.48
CA SER A 465 -27.98 52.70 19.11
C SER A 465 -28.61 52.95 20.48
N LYS A 466 -27.85 53.55 21.39
CA LYS A 466 -28.36 54.02 22.67
C LYS A 466 -29.32 55.18 22.45
N PRO A 467 -30.36 55.41 23.33
CA PRO A 467 -31.35 56.45 23.16
C PRO A 467 -30.79 57.84 22.86
N GLU A 468 -29.62 58.20 23.48
CA GLU A 468 -29.02 59.50 23.32
C GLU A 468 -27.99 59.58 22.15
N GLN A 469 -27.72 58.48 21.48
CA GLN A 469 -26.67 58.37 20.47
C GLN A 469 -27.19 57.86 19.12
N LYS A 470 -28.44 58.07 18.81
CA LYS A 470 -29.08 57.65 17.54
C LYS A 470 -28.58 58.51 16.40
N LYS A 471 -27.38 58.18 15.88
CA LYS A 471 -26.70 58.90 14.80
C LYS A 471 -26.18 57.93 13.77
N LEU A 472 -26.39 58.25 12.49
CA LEU A 472 -25.86 57.53 11.33
C LEU A 472 -25.17 58.53 10.41
N HIS A 473 -23.98 58.22 9.96
CA HIS A 473 -23.31 58.96 8.89
C HIS A 473 -23.18 58.05 7.64
N ILE A 474 -23.72 58.52 6.51
CA ILE A 474 -23.67 57.79 5.21
C ILE A 474 -22.65 58.56 4.33
N SER A 475 -21.60 57.88 3.86
CA SER A 475 -20.72 58.43 2.85
C SER A 475 -20.73 57.60 1.57
N ALA A 476 -20.84 58.27 0.43
CA ALA A 476 -20.84 57.68 -0.90
C ALA A 476 -19.71 58.31 -1.72
N LYS A 477 -18.71 57.53 -2.13
CA LYS A 477 -17.53 58.02 -2.85
C LYS A 477 -17.18 57.15 -4.01
N LEU A 478 -16.87 57.80 -5.16
CA LEU A 478 -16.32 57.08 -6.33
C LEU A 478 -14.77 57.02 -6.15
N ILE A 479 -14.24 55.79 -6.04
CA ILE A 479 -12.81 55.56 -5.81
C ILE A 479 -12.30 54.56 -6.84
N LYS A 480 -11.43 54.96 -7.77
CA LYS A 480 -10.80 54.09 -8.76
C LYS A 480 -11.80 53.24 -9.57
N GLY A 481 -12.93 53.82 -9.97
CA GLY A 481 -13.94 53.12 -10.80
C GLY A 481 -14.88 52.20 -10.03
N VAL A 482 -14.90 52.27 -8.68
CA VAL A 482 -15.88 51.55 -7.86
C VAL A 482 -16.57 52.53 -6.91
N LEU A 483 -17.84 52.26 -6.64
CA LEU A 483 -18.60 52.99 -5.64
C LEU A 483 -18.38 52.43 -4.24
N VAL A 484 -18.04 53.29 -3.30
CA VAL A 484 -17.83 52.90 -1.91
C VAL A 484 -18.86 53.62 -1.06
N PHE A 485 -19.82 52.87 -0.52
CA PHE A 485 -20.74 53.35 0.52
C PHE A 485 -20.22 52.97 1.90
N ARG A 486 -20.33 53.88 2.86
CA ARG A 486 -20.03 53.62 4.27
C ARG A 486 -21.20 54.06 5.11
N PHE A 487 -21.63 53.21 6.02
CA PHE A 487 -22.66 53.45 7.01
C PHE A 487 -22.01 53.37 8.40
N ALA A 488 -21.78 54.49 9.03
CA ALA A 488 -21.10 54.56 10.33
C ALA A 488 -22.10 54.99 11.41
N ASP A 489 -22.44 54.10 12.31
CA ASP A 489 -23.28 54.35 13.49
C ASP A 489 -22.44 54.56 14.76
N LYS A 490 -23.10 55.11 15.81
CA LYS A 490 -22.57 55.24 17.16
C LYS A 490 -23.26 54.30 18.16
N GLY A 491 -23.60 53.11 17.68
CA GLY A 491 -24.29 52.10 18.46
C GLY A 491 -23.39 51.37 19.47
N ILE A 492 -23.92 50.30 20.01
CA ILE A 492 -23.25 49.46 21.02
C ILE A 492 -22.01 48.72 20.48
N GLY A 493 -21.85 48.65 19.15
CA GLY A 493 -20.75 47.93 18.50
C GLY A 493 -20.90 46.42 18.59
N ILE A 494 -19.99 45.73 17.91
CA ILE A 494 -19.99 44.27 17.74
C ILE A 494 -18.65 43.69 18.21
N ALA A 495 -18.67 42.62 18.97
CA ALA A 495 -17.46 41.93 19.42
C ALA A 495 -16.70 41.30 18.24
N SER A 496 -15.37 41.36 18.26
CA SER A 496 -14.52 40.84 17.19
C SER A 496 -14.76 39.34 16.88
N SER A 497 -15.11 38.53 17.90
CA SER A 497 -15.47 37.10 17.74
C SER A 497 -16.71 36.88 16.91
N GLU A 498 -17.61 37.87 16.80
CA GLU A 498 -18.91 37.78 16.13
C GLU A 498 -18.89 38.37 14.71
N LEU A 499 -17.90 39.19 14.37
CA LEU A 499 -17.83 39.88 13.07
C LEU A 499 -17.97 38.92 11.86
N ASN A 500 -17.39 37.73 11.96
CA ASN A 500 -17.49 36.70 10.92
C ASN A 500 -18.85 35.97 10.88
N ASN A 501 -19.68 36.17 11.91
CA ASN A 501 -20.94 35.46 12.06
C ASN A 501 -22.15 36.34 11.71
N ILE A 502 -22.06 37.68 11.81
CA ILE A 502 -23.20 38.59 11.65
C ILE A 502 -23.87 38.52 10.26
N PHE A 503 -23.15 38.10 9.23
CA PHE A 503 -23.68 37.90 7.88
C PHE A 503 -24.24 36.48 7.64
N LYS A 504 -24.12 35.57 8.64
CA LYS A 504 -24.69 34.24 8.52
C LYS A 504 -26.21 34.30 8.67
N LYS A 505 -26.91 33.55 7.85
CA LYS A 505 -28.37 33.40 7.91
C LYS A 505 -28.80 33.01 9.33
N PHE A 506 -29.84 33.70 9.83
CA PHE A 506 -30.47 33.40 11.12
C PHE A 506 -29.61 33.70 12.34
N PHE A 507 -28.45 34.31 12.13
CA PHE A 507 -27.56 34.64 13.23
C PHE A 507 -28.02 35.94 13.95
N ARG A 508 -28.02 35.90 15.28
CA ARG A 508 -28.36 37.02 16.14
C ARG A 508 -27.39 37.08 17.32
N ILE A 509 -26.91 38.27 17.66
CA ILE A 509 -26.18 38.48 18.89
C ILE A 509 -27.21 38.64 20.01
N GLN A 510 -27.16 37.77 21.02
CA GLN A 510 -28.05 37.88 22.21
C GLN A 510 -27.58 39.05 23.09
N ASN A 511 -28.35 40.12 23.12
CA ASN A 511 -28.14 41.26 23.98
C ASN A 511 -29.47 41.86 24.46
N GLU A 512 -29.43 42.77 25.41
CA GLU A 512 -30.61 43.43 26.01
C GLU A 512 -31.42 44.23 24.99
N TYR A 513 -30.82 44.67 23.87
CA TYR A 513 -31.47 45.44 22.80
C TYR A 513 -32.26 44.56 21.81
N ASN A 514 -32.21 43.25 21.95
CA ASN A 514 -32.94 42.27 21.10
C ASN A 514 -34.43 42.14 21.46
N GLN A 515 -34.96 42.94 22.35
CA GLN A 515 -36.38 42.92 22.74
C GLN A 515 -37.34 43.37 21.61
N MET A 516 -36.86 44.18 20.64
CA MET A 516 -37.61 44.48 19.40
C MET A 516 -37.32 43.44 18.36
N GLY A 517 -38.31 42.58 18.07
CA GLY A 517 -38.28 41.42 17.17
C GLY A 517 -37.40 41.61 15.92
N SER A 518 -36.54 40.63 15.63
CA SER A 518 -35.85 40.55 14.35
C SER A 518 -35.57 39.10 14.02
N VAL A 519 -35.79 38.75 12.77
CA VAL A 519 -35.68 37.36 12.26
C VAL A 519 -34.22 36.89 12.07
N GLY A 520 -33.25 37.85 12.13
CA GLY A 520 -31.85 37.55 11.86
C GLY A 520 -31.53 37.38 10.36
N LEU A 521 -32.36 37.96 9.49
CA LEU A 521 -32.15 37.95 8.05
C LEU A 521 -31.52 39.25 7.51
N GLY A 522 -31.64 40.40 8.19
CA GLY A 522 -31.29 41.72 7.64
C GLY A 522 -29.88 41.81 7.07
N LEU A 523 -28.83 41.50 7.87
CA LEU A 523 -27.44 41.56 7.41
C LEU A 523 -27.08 40.41 6.41
N ALA A 524 -27.67 39.23 6.58
CA ALA A 524 -27.52 38.14 5.60
C ALA A 524 -28.12 38.56 4.25
N PHE A 525 -29.30 39.18 4.27
CA PHE A 525 -29.95 39.77 3.08
C PHE A 525 -29.08 40.85 2.44
N CYS A 526 -28.55 41.78 3.21
CA CYS A 526 -27.61 42.81 2.70
C CYS A 526 -26.40 42.17 1.99
N LYS A 527 -25.85 41.08 2.55
CA LYS A 527 -24.71 40.37 1.93
C LYS A 527 -25.09 39.71 0.63
N GLU A 528 -26.21 38.97 0.58
CA GLU A 528 -26.68 38.33 -0.65
C GLU A 528 -27.05 39.36 -1.72
N LEU A 529 -27.64 40.48 -1.34
CA LEU A 529 -28.00 41.60 -2.21
C LEU A 529 -26.76 42.24 -2.84
N VAL A 530 -25.75 42.54 -2.03
CA VAL A 530 -24.49 43.13 -2.49
C VAL A 530 -23.75 42.13 -3.40
N ASN A 531 -23.74 40.84 -3.06
CA ASN A 531 -23.17 39.80 -3.92
C ASN A 531 -23.92 39.69 -5.25
N PHE A 532 -25.26 39.82 -5.23
CA PHE A 532 -26.10 39.81 -6.43
C PHE A 532 -25.83 41.01 -7.34
N MET A 533 -25.49 42.16 -6.75
CA MET A 533 -25.05 43.38 -7.44
C MET A 533 -23.54 43.36 -7.79
N GLU A 534 -22.88 42.20 -7.75
CA GLU A 534 -21.44 42.00 -8.02
C GLU A 534 -20.52 42.82 -7.12
N GLY A 535 -20.96 43.16 -5.90
CA GLY A 535 -20.22 43.95 -4.94
C GLY A 535 -19.66 43.18 -3.77
N GLU A 536 -19.07 43.90 -2.84
CA GLU A 536 -18.52 43.37 -1.58
C GLU A 536 -19.01 44.18 -0.39
N ILE A 537 -19.44 43.50 0.70
CA ILE A 537 -19.78 44.13 1.98
C ILE A 537 -18.80 43.67 3.06
N SER A 538 -18.30 44.62 3.82
CA SER A 538 -17.40 44.39 4.96
C SER A 538 -17.82 45.24 6.17
N VAL A 539 -17.35 44.87 7.35
CA VAL A 539 -17.71 45.53 8.62
C VAL A 539 -16.48 45.79 9.46
N LYS A 540 -16.46 46.98 10.10
CA LYS A 540 -15.53 47.33 11.17
C LYS A 540 -16.34 47.77 12.38
N SER A 541 -16.07 47.19 13.53
CA SER A 541 -16.80 47.54 14.76
C SER A 541 -15.94 47.33 15.99
N LYS A 542 -16.23 48.14 17.00
CA LYS A 542 -15.65 48.02 18.33
C LYS A 542 -16.75 48.21 19.35
N VAL A 543 -16.84 47.31 20.33
CA VAL A 543 -17.83 47.38 21.41
C VAL A 543 -17.74 48.74 22.12
N GLY A 544 -18.89 49.39 22.27
CA GLY A 544 -19.04 50.73 22.89
C GLY A 544 -18.67 51.91 21.98
N SER A 545 -18.19 51.68 20.74
CA SER A 545 -17.76 52.79 19.85
C SER A 545 -18.62 52.90 18.58
N GLY A 546 -19.43 51.86 18.24
CA GLY A 546 -20.29 51.83 17.06
C GLY A 546 -19.78 50.87 15.99
N THR A 547 -20.45 50.88 14.82
CA THR A 547 -20.17 50.00 13.69
C THR A 547 -20.08 50.79 12.39
N GLU A 548 -19.15 50.43 11.52
CA GLU A 548 -19.05 50.90 10.15
C GLU A 548 -19.23 49.70 9.18
N PHE A 549 -20.30 49.75 8.39
CA PHE A 549 -20.46 48.88 7.25
C PHE A 549 -19.91 49.58 6.00
N LYS A 550 -19.03 48.90 5.26
CA LYS A 550 -18.49 49.32 3.99
C LYS A 550 -18.99 48.43 2.89
N ILE A 551 -19.62 49.02 1.86
CA ILE A 551 -20.12 48.37 0.67
C ILE A 551 -19.36 48.90 -0.53
N VAL A 552 -18.92 48.02 -1.38
CA VAL A 552 -18.24 48.34 -2.64
C VAL A 552 -19.06 47.76 -3.76
N LEU A 553 -19.51 48.60 -4.68
CA LEU A 553 -20.27 48.19 -5.87
C LEU A 553 -19.49 48.58 -7.15
N PRO A 554 -19.61 47.81 -8.25
CA PRO A 554 -19.08 48.25 -9.54
C PRO A 554 -19.79 49.53 -9.96
N TYR A 555 -19.03 50.50 -10.51
CA TYR A 555 -19.59 51.72 -11.06
C TYR A 555 -19.89 51.53 -12.56
N ASN A 556 -21.17 51.45 -12.87
CA ASN A 556 -21.68 51.49 -14.23
C ASN A 556 -22.31 52.85 -14.42
N SER A 557 -21.71 53.69 -15.34
CA SER A 557 -22.19 55.02 -15.71
C SER A 557 -23.07 54.96 -16.93
#